data_9c748017c9c2841d64993ef76a8e88cb
#
_entry.id   9c748017c9c2841d64993ef76a8e88cb
#
_cell.length_a   1.000
_cell.length_b   1.000
_cell.length_c   1.000
_cell.angle_alpha   90.00
_cell.angle_beta   90.00
_cell.angle_gamma   90.00
#
_symmetry.space_group_name_H-M   'P 1'
#
loop_
_entity.id
_entity.type
_entity.pdbx_description
1 polymer ?
#
loop_
_entity_poly.entity_id
_entity_poly.type
_entity_poly.pdbx_seq_one_letter_code
_entity_poly.pdbx_strand_id
1 'polypeptide(L)'
;MAQHIKLTPDTLNPLRSINPMLISYNVETTEITGGTFWKAYTDAQIDGTEQVPPPDFSKGMGAMHQWYDPIDTTNPRLIKLAKELGSCWVRVSGTWATRTYYDFDGTGMPEGYFNHLRKQQWVNLCNFVKAVGGKLKISVANCDGLHSHDEPWNPSQAKLIFDLSRELGCPIEAVEFVNEPNMLQNTGFPKDYTAADFRRDQDIFHKWVRENYPECTIVGPSDTDPNAMSVDADGNPHPWAAGGDTAGIAAALAYCSTGDLMDGCTEKLDIFSYHYYNGVSERMAAMMPSAFTPFEGCMSEAYLGAAAHTARCFLSYRDKYAAPGGEMWVTESGDAGAGGHTWASTYAEVIRTLNEIGSFATVTDGVIFHNTLASSDYGWLKHGSFDPRPSYFAVLLWKKLMGNTVFDSGEAIRTGAHVFCHDRADGKAGKAYLVINNSWTDTTTVELPKEAEIYALTGNGGMRSRTMLLNGIELKLGEGDALPELNGVAAKGTIEVAPGGCTFIVL
;
A
#
# COMPACT_ATOMS: atom_id res chain seq x y z
N MET A 1 28.63 6.30 10.19
CA MET A 1 29.73 7.16 9.60
C MET A 1 29.10 8.02 8.52
N ALA A 2 29.42 9.32 8.52
CA ALA A 2 28.94 10.26 7.50
C ALA A 2 29.24 9.72 6.09
N GLN A 3 28.24 9.77 5.21
CA GLN A 3 28.36 9.30 3.82
C GLN A 3 28.75 10.47 2.91
N HIS A 4 29.48 10.15 1.87
CA HIS A 4 29.76 11.07 0.77
C HIS A 4 29.30 10.42 -0.54
N ILE A 5 28.42 11.11 -1.26
CA ILE A 5 27.81 10.68 -2.52
C ILE A 5 28.26 11.65 -3.61
N LYS A 6 28.65 11.12 -4.76
CA LYS A 6 28.95 11.91 -5.94
C LYS A 6 27.99 11.56 -7.07
N LEU A 7 27.12 12.48 -7.46
CA LEU A 7 26.17 12.23 -8.54
C LEU A 7 26.85 12.29 -9.93
N THR A 8 26.55 11.29 -10.76
CA THR A 8 27.13 11.14 -12.11
C THR A 8 26.03 10.92 -13.16
N PRO A 9 25.10 11.88 -13.38
CA PRO A 9 23.87 11.70 -14.16
C PRO A 9 24.10 11.30 -15.62
N ASP A 10 25.27 11.67 -16.21
CA ASP A 10 25.53 11.45 -17.62
C ASP A 10 26.04 10.03 -17.94
N THR A 11 26.37 9.23 -16.93
CA THR A 11 26.94 7.89 -17.08
C THR A 11 26.00 6.76 -16.66
N LEU A 12 24.78 7.09 -16.26
CA LEU A 12 23.83 6.11 -15.71
C LEU A 12 23.17 5.27 -16.79
N ASN A 13 23.01 3.98 -16.50
CA ASN A 13 22.29 3.06 -17.37
C ASN A 13 20.81 2.99 -16.97
N PRO A 14 19.88 3.02 -17.95
CA PRO A 14 18.48 2.76 -17.66
C PRO A 14 18.29 1.30 -17.23
N LEU A 15 17.53 1.09 -16.16
CA LEU A 15 17.15 -0.24 -15.67
C LEU A 15 15.86 -0.70 -16.34
N ARG A 16 14.83 0.17 -16.34
CA ARG A 16 13.49 -0.12 -16.85
C ARG A 16 12.63 1.13 -17.00
N SER A 17 11.52 0.99 -17.70
CA SER A 17 10.37 1.88 -17.57
C SER A 17 9.40 1.28 -16.57
N ILE A 18 8.70 2.12 -15.82
CA ILE A 18 7.73 1.73 -14.82
C ILE A 18 6.33 2.23 -15.18
N ASN A 19 5.32 1.62 -14.58
CA ASN A 19 3.93 2.02 -14.74
C ASN A 19 3.73 3.48 -14.28
N PRO A 20 3.13 4.37 -15.09
CA PRO A 20 2.88 5.77 -14.69
C PRO A 20 1.98 5.91 -13.45
N MET A 21 1.20 4.87 -13.14
CA MET A 21 0.38 4.78 -11.94
C MET A 21 1.05 3.96 -10.82
N LEU A 22 2.39 3.87 -10.83
CA LEU A 22 3.17 3.16 -9.79
C LEU A 22 2.63 3.41 -8.39
N ILE A 23 2.28 4.66 -8.08
CA ILE A 23 1.72 5.04 -6.78
C ILE A 23 0.22 5.19 -6.92
N SER A 24 -0.50 4.30 -6.27
CA SER A 24 -1.95 4.21 -6.22
C SER A 24 -2.42 4.01 -4.78
N TYR A 25 -3.71 3.83 -4.52
CA TYR A 25 -4.20 3.71 -3.15
C TYR A 25 -5.42 2.82 -3.01
N ASN A 26 -5.62 2.35 -1.79
CA ASN A 26 -6.80 1.62 -1.35
C ASN A 26 -7.85 2.54 -0.75
N VAL A 27 -9.09 2.14 -0.93
CA VAL A 27 -10.26 2.52 -0.13
C VAL A 27 -10.84 1.22 0.39
N GLU A 28 -10.78 0.98 1.68
CA GLU A 28 -11.33 -0.24 2.26
C GLU A 28 -12.85 -0.32 2.02
N THR A 29 -13.38 -1.50 1.75
CA THR A 29 -14.82 -1.67 1.57
C THR A 29 -15.59 -1.16 2.79
N THR A 30 -15.05 -1.36 4.00
CA THR A 30 -15.64 -0.86 5.24
C THR A 30 -15.64 0.68 5.34
N GLU A 31 -14.73 1.37 4.63
CA GLU A 31 -14.79 2.84 4.54
C GLU A 31 -16.00 3.31 3.74
N ILE A 32 -16.44 2.53 2.76
CA ILE A 32 -17.61 2.85 1.92
C ILE A 32 -18.92 2.45 2.60
N THR A 33 -18.94 1.29 3.22
CA THR A 33 -20.16 0.75 3.87
C THR A 33 -20.40 1.35 5.25
N GLY A 34 -19.35 1.82 5.91
CA GLY A 34 -19.26 1.96 7.35
C GLY A 34 -19.05 0.60 8.01
N GLY A 35 -18.52 0.58 9.20
CA GLY A 35 -18.26 -0.67 9.92
C GLY A 35 -17.09 -0.57 10.88
N THR A 36 -16.66 -1.74 11.37
CA THR A 36 -15.53 -1.84 12.28
C THR A 36 -14.22 -1.82 11.50
N PHE A 37 -13.26 -1.02 11.96
CA PHE A 37 -11.90 -0.97 11.45
C PHE A 37 -10.91 -0.70 12.58
N TRP A 38 -9.63 -0.63 12.29
CA TRP A 38 -8.59 -0.47 13.30
C TRP A 38 -8.83 0.77 14.17
N LYS A 39 -8.83 0.58 15.49
CA LYS A 39 -8.98 1.66 16.46
C LYS A 39 -7.82 2.63 16.34
N ALA A 40 -8.10 3.93 16.19
CA ALA A 40 -7.08 4.96 16.10
C ALA A 40 -6.23 5.03 17.38
N TYR A 41 -4.95 5.35 17.22
CA TYR A 41 -4.08 5.65 18.37
C TYR A 41 -4.41 7.02 18.97
N THR A 42 -4.16 7.15 20.27
CA THR A 42 -4.21 8.45 20.95
C THR A 42 -3.03 9.33 20.54
N ASP A 43 -3.18 10.63 20.73
CA ASP A 43 -2.08 11.57 20.47
C ASP A 43 -0.83 11.23 21.30
N ALA A 44 -1.00 10.82 22.56
CA ALA A 44 0.08 10.42 23.44
C ALA A 44 0.81 9.14 22.96
N GLN A 45 0.08 8.19 22.36
CA GLN A 45 0.66 7.00 21.75
C GLN A 45 1.45 7.35 20.48
N ILE A 46 0.90 8.22 19.63
CA ILE A 46 1.59 8.70 18.42
C ILE A 46 2.88 9.46 18.80
N ASP A 47 2.81 10.32 19.81
CA ASP A 47 3.96 11.09 20.29
C ASP A 47 4.99 10.24 21.06
N GLY A 48 4.65 8.96 21.36
CA GLY A 48 5.50 8.02 22.08
C GLY A 48 5.60 8.26 23.58
N THR A 49 4.70 9.09 24.15
CA THR A 49 4.65 9.39 25.59
C THR A 49 3.77 8.40 26.37
N GLU A 50 2.96 7.61 25.66
CA GLU A 50 2.14 6.53 26.20
C GLU A 50 2.37 5.25 25.38
N GLN A 51 2.47 4.11 26.06
CA GLN A 51 2.57 2.82 25.39
C GLN A 51 1.19 2.31 24.97
N VAL A 52 1.15 1.56 23.86
CA VAL A 52 -0.06 0.85 23.44
C VAL A 52 -0.21 -0.40 24.31
N PRO A 53 -1.28 -0.53 25.11
CA PRO A 53 -1.48 -1.73 25.92
C PRO A 53 -1.81 -2.92 25.03
N PRO A 54 -1.38 -4.14 25.37
CA PRO A 54 -1.80 -5.34 24.68
C PRO A 54 -3.34 -5.43 24.66
N PRO A 55 -3.96 -5.76 23.52
CA PRO A 55 -5.41 -5.94 23.44
C PRO A 55 -5.89 -7.11 24.31
N ASP A 56 -7.11 -7.01 24.78
CA ASP A 56 -7.79 -8.12 25.46
C ASP A 56 -8.28 -9.15 24.43
N PHE A 57 -7.40 -10.07 24.07
CA PHE A 57 -7.69 -11.11 23.08
C PHE A 57 -8.80 -12.10 23.49
N SER A 58 -9.26 -12.09 24.75
CA SER A 58 -10.47 -12.84 25.12
C SER A 58 -11.71 -12.33 24.38
N LYS A 59 -11.67 -11.10 23.87
CA LYS A 59 -12.71 -10.46 23.03
C LYS A 59 -12.46 -10.65 21.52
N GLY A 60 -11.45 -11.45 21.15
CA GLY A 60 -11.04 -11.68 19.77
C GLY A 60 -10.44 -10.42 19.11
N MET A 61 -10.34 -10.45 17.79
CA MET A 61 -9.80 -9.34 16.99
C MET A 61 -10.59 -8.02 17.16
N GLY A 62 -11.87 -8.11 17.53
CA GLY A 62 -12.71 -6.94 17.82
C GLY A 62 -12.19 -6.02 18.93
N ALA A 63 -11.30 -6.52 19.82
CA ALA A 63 -10.64 -5.69 20.83
C ALA A 63 -9.76 -4.56 20.23
N MET A 64 -9.30 -4.75 18.99
CA MET A 64 -8.43 -3.80 18.26
C MET A 64 -9.21 -2.90 17.30
N HIS A 65 -10.53 -3.08 17.18
CA HIS A 65 -11.38 -2.35 16.24
C HIS A 65 -12.28 -1.34 16.94
N GLN A 66 -12.72 -0.34 16.20
CA GLN A 66 -13.81 0.57 16.54
C GLN A 66 -14.74 0.74 15.35
N TRP A 67 -15.95 1.22 15.59
CA TRP A 67 -16.89 1.58 14.53
C TRP A 67 -16.50 2.90 13.88
N TYR A 68 -16.60 2.96 12.55
CA TYR A 68 -16.49 4.17 11.75
C TYR A 68 -17.72 4.34 10.86
N ASP A 69 -18.20 5.56 10.77
CA ASP A 69 -19.21 5.92 9.77
C ASP A 69 -18.60 5.86 8.37
N PRO A 70 -19.41 5.65 7.31
CA PRO A 70 -18.93 5.71 5.94
C PRO A 70 -18.20 7.02 5.65
N ILE A 71 -17.09 6.97 4.90
CA ILE A 71 -16.47 8.19 4.40
C ILE A 71 -17.40 8.85 3.37
N ASP A 72 -17.44 10.17 3.39
CA ASP A 72 -18.18 10.93 2.38
C ASP A 72 -17.33 11.09 1.11
N THR A 73 -17.51 10.15 0.17
CA THR A 73 -16.83 10.20 -1.14
C THR A 73 -17.32 11.33 -2.05
N THR A 74 -18.36 12.09 -1.63
CA THR A 74 -18.82 13.30 -2.32
C THR A 74 -18.18 14.57 -1.76
N ASN A 75 -17.39 14.44 -0.69
CA ASN A 75 -16.75 15.58 -0.03
C ASN A 75 -15.76 16.27 -0.98
N PRO A 76 -15.93 17.58 -1.24
CA PRO A 76 -15.11 18.31 -2.21
C PRO A 76 -13.63 18.38 -1.81
N ARG A 77 -13.32 18.40 -0.50
CA ARG A 77 -11.93 18.37 -0.01
C ARG A 77 -11.27 17.04 -0.31
N LEU A 78 -11.95 15.91 -0.04
CA LEU A 78 -11.44 14.58 -0.36
C LEU A 78 -11.18 14.45 -1.87
N ILE A 79 -12.16 14.82 -2.70
CA ILE A 79 -12.03 14.79 -4.16
C ILE A 79 -10.86 15.65 -4.63
N LYS A 80 -10.74 16.88 -4.11
CA LYS A 80 -9.64 17.78 -4.47
C LYS A 80 -8.28 17.15 -4.16
N LEU A 81 -8.08 16.68 -2.93
CA LEU A 81 -6.80 16.12 -2.50
C LEU A 81 -6.46 14.80 -3.23
N ALA A 82 -7.45 13.94 -3.47
CA ALA A 82 -7.23 12.73 -4.24
C ALA A 82 -6.91 13.03 -5.72
N LYS A 83 -7.52 14.07 -6.32
CA LYS A 83 -7.25 14.52 -7.69
C LYS A 83 -5.83 15.05 -7.87
N GLU A 84 -5.27 15.71 -6.85
CA GLU A 84 -3.89 16.21 -6.87
C GLU A 84 -2.83 15.09 -6.91
N LEU A 85 -3.19 13.86 -6.48
CA LEU A 85 -2.35 12.68 -6.66
C LEU A 85 -2.21 12.25 -8.14
N GLY A 86 -2.99 12.88 -9.05
CA GLY A 86 -3.02 12.52 -10.48
C GLY A 86 -3.70 11.17 -10.74
N SER A 87 -3.48 10.62 -11.92
CA SER A 87 -4.03 9.31 -12.27
C SER A 87 -3.51 8.22 -11.34
N CYS A 88 -4.45 7.50 -10.72
CA CYS A 88 -4.18 6.39 -9.80
C CYS A 88 -5.18 5.25 -10.05
N TRP A 89 -4.79 4.04 -9.71
CA TRP A 89 -5.75 2.99 -9.42
C TRP A 89 -6.38 3.25 -8.05
N VAL A 90 -7.68 3.04 -7.96
CA VAL A 90 -8.46 3.05 -6.71
C VAL A 90 -8.90 1.62 -6.46
N ARG A 91 -8.26 0.95 -5.51
CA ARG A 91 -8.64 -0.40 -5.12
C ARG A 91 -9.66 -0.35 -4.00
N VAL A 92 -10.84 -0.91 -4.23
CA VAL A 92 -11.90 -1.07 -3.23
C VAL A 92 -11.98 -2.54 -2.85
N SER A 93 -11.40 -2.89 -1.71
CA SER A 93 -11.21 -4.26 -1.27
C SER A 93 -11.04 -4.33 0.26
N GLY A 94 -10.17 -5.22 0.75
CA GLY A 94 -9.90 -5.49 2.15
C GLY A 94 -10.66 -6.71 2.66
N THR A 95 -10.35 -7.13 3.88
CA THR A 95 -10.91 -8.35 4.49
C THR A 95 -12.45 -8.35 4.51
N TRP A 96 -13.06 -7.19 4.69
CA TRP A 96 -14.53 -7.06 4.75
C TRP A 96 -15.22 -7.21 3.39
N ALA A 97 -14.50 -6.99 2.27
CA ALA A 97 -15.05 -7.16 0.92
C ALA A 97 -15.56 -8.58 0.68
N THR A 98 -14.82 -9.58 1.19
CA THR A 98 -15.17 -11.01 1.06
C THR A 98 -16.57 -11.35 1.60
N ARG A 99 -17.06 -10.58 2.59
CA ARG A 99 -18.38 -10.78 3.24
C ARG A 99 -19.34 -9.62 3.00
N THR A 100 -19.19 -8.89 1.91
CA THR A 100 -20.05 -7.74 1.60
C THR A 100 -21.19 -8.14 0.68
N TYR A 101 -22.42 -7.87 1.10
CA TYR A 101 -23.63 -7.98 0.29
C TYR A 101 -23.87 -6.70 -0.50
N TYR A 102 -24.16 -6.83 -1.80
CA TYR A 102 -24.46 -5.68 -2.66
C TYR A 102 -25.98 -5.50 -2.76
N ASP A 103 -26.53 -4.72 -1.84
CA ASP A 103 -27.97 -4.44 -1.74
C ASP A 103 -28.34 -3.27 -2.66
N PHE A 104 -28.45 -3.56 -3.94
CA PHE A 104 -28.75 -2.53 -4.94
C PHE A 104 -30.25 -2.40 -5.24
N ASP A 105 -31.08 -3.29 -4.73
CA ASP A 105 -32.54 -3.26 -4.83
C ASP A 105 -33.25 -2.85 -3.52
N GLY A 106 -32.51 -2.73 -2.41
CA GLY A 106 -33.03 -2.29 -1.12
C GLY A 106 -33.79 -3.37 -0.35
N THR A 107 -33.56 -4.64 -0.67
CA THR A 107 -34.26 -5.77 0.01
C THR A 107 -33.67 -6.11 1.37
N GLY A 108 -32.47 -5.59 1.69
CA GLY A 108 -31.76 -5.85 2.93
C GLY A 108 -30.77 -7.01 2.84
N MET A 109 -29.81 -7.04 3.76
CA MET A 109 -28.73 -8.03 3.77
C MET A 109 -29.21 -9.39 4.29
N PRO A 110 -29.05 -10.48 3.54
CA PRO A 110 -29.34 -11.84 4.00
C PRO A 110 -28.35 -12.30 5.09
N GLU A 111 -28.69 -13.41 5.76
CA GLU A 111 -27.79 -14.11 6.65
C GLU A 111 -26.53 -14.61 5.92
N GLY A 112 -25.41 -14.72 6.60
CA GLY A 112 -24.13 -15.19 6.07
C GLY A 112 -23.25 -14.09 5.47
N TYR A 113 -23.75 -12.87 5.32
CA TYR A 113 -22.96 -11.67 5.02
C TYR A 113 -22.68 -10.86 6.28
N PHE A 114 -21.69 -9.99 6.20
CA PHE A 114 -21.28 -9.15 7.34
C PHE A 114 -21.39 -7.64 7.04
N ASN A 115 -21.07 -7.22 5.82
CA ASN A 115 -21.14 -5.84 5.39
C ASN A 115 -22.27 -5.65 4.36
N HIS A 116 -22.80 -4.44 4.35
CA HIS A 116 -23.97 -4.06 3.56
C HIS A 116 -23.62 -2.85 2.67
N LEU A 117 -23.37 -3.09 1.39
CA LEU A 117 -23.11 -2.03 0.40
C LEU A 117 -24.41 -1.63 -0.29
N ARG A 118 -24.89 -0.40 -0.04
CA ARG A 118 -26.07 0.15 -0.69
C ARG A 118 -25.74 0.76 -2.04
N LYS A 119 -26.70 0.74 -2.96
CA LYS A 119 -26.55 1.28 -4.32
C LYS A 119 -26.00 2.72 -4.33
N GLN A 120 -26.53 3.61 -3.47
CA GLN A 120 -26.10 5.00 -3.44
C GLN A 120 -24.63 5.16 -3.00
N GLN A 121 -24.15 4.33 -2.08
CA GLN A 121 -22.75 4.34 -1.65
C GLN A 121 -21.84 4.00 -2.84
N TRP A 122 -22.21 2.99 -3.63
CA TRP A 122 -21.46 2.61 -4.83
C TRP A 122 -21.52 3.68 -5.92
N VAL A 123 -22.68 4.29 -6.16
CA VAL A 123 -22.83 5.44 -7.09
C VAL A 123 -21.91 6.59 -6.70
N ASN A 124 -21.88 6.94 -5.42
CA ASN A 124 -21.01 8.01 -4.92
C ASN A 124 -19.53 7.67 -5.12
N LEU A 125 -19.12 6.42 -4.84
CA LEU A 125 -17.75 5.96 -5.08
C LEU A 125 -17.39 6.01 -6.57
N CYS A 126 -18.24 5.50 -7.47
CA CYS A 126 -17.99 5.58 -8.91
C CYS A 126 -17.85 7.03 -9.40
N ASN A 127 -18.66 7.94 -8.86
CA ASN A 127 -18.53 9.38 -9.17
C ASN A 127 -17.21 9.96 -8.64
N PHE A 128 -16.78 9.55 -7.44
CA PHE A 128 -15.47 9.91 -6.90
C PHE A 128 -14.34 9.44 -7.81
N VAL A 129 -14.32 8.15 -8.18
CA VAL A 129 -13.28 7.58 -9.06
C VAL A 129 -13.19 8.36 -10.37
N LYS A 130 -14.33 8.67 -11.01
CA LYS A 130 -14.38 9.49 -12.23
C LYS A 130 -13.86 10.91 -11.98
N ALA A 131 -14.26 11.55 -10.89
CA ALA A 131 -13.88 12.93 -10.57
C ALA A 131 -12.37 13.10 -10.35
N VAL A 132 -11.72 12.06 -9.80
CA VAL A 132 -10.26 12.07 -9.59
C VAL A 132 -9.47 11.54 -10.79
N GLY A 133 -10.13 11.10 -11.86
CA GLY A 133 -9.48 10.51 -13.04
C GLY A 133 -8.82 9.16 -12.74
N GLY A 134 -9.39 8.42 -11.76
CA GLY A 134 -8.89 7.13 -11.32
C GLY A 134 -9.39 5.95 -12.16
N LYS A 135 -8.77 4.80 -11.98
CA LYS A 135 -9.17 3.49 -12.50
C LYS A 135 -9.65 2.60 -11.36
N LEU A 136 -10.78 1.93 -11.55
CA LEU A 136 -11.39 1.10 -10.50
C LEU A 136 -10.85 -0.33 -10.50
N LYS A 137 -10.36 -0.78 -9.35
CA LYS A 137 -10.03 -2.17 -9.04
C LYS A 137 -10.83 -2.64 -7.82
N ILE A 138 -11.37 -3.86 -7.84
CA ILE A 138 -12.11 -4.43 -6.70
C ILE A 138 -11.71 -5.87 -6.40
N SER A 139 -12.15 -6.40 -5.26
CA SER A 139 -12.39 -7.82 -5.01
C SER A 139 -13.89 -8.10 -4.87
N VAL A 140 -14.29 -9.37 -4.88
CA VAL A 140 -15.70 -9.77 -4.83
C VAL A 140 -16.03 -10.60 -3.59
N ALA A 141 -17.32 -10.77 -3.31
CA ALA A 141 -17.78 -11.57 -2.19
C ALA A 141 -17.54 -13.08 -2.41
N ASN A 142 -17.12 -13.76 -1.34
CA ASN A 142 -16.96 -15.20 -1.26
C ASN A 142 -17.14 -15.68 0.18
N CYS A 143 -18.37 -15.86 0.63
CA CYS A 143 -18.71 -16.16 2.02
C CYS A 143 -19.93 -17.08 2.13
N ASP A 144 -20.27 -17.54 3.34
CA ASP A 144 -21.43 -18.41 3.62
C ASP A 144 -22.75 -17.85 3.08
N GLY A 145 -22.87 -16.52 3.00
CA GLY A 145 -24.09 -15.90 2.43
C GLY A 145 -24.21 -16.06 0.92
N LEU A 146 -23.12 -16.35 0.23
CA LEU A 146 -23.08 -16.57 -1.22
C LEU A 146 -23.20 -18.04 -1.61
N HIS A 147 -22.43 -18.91 -0.94
CA HIS A 147 -22.43 -20.37 -1.16
C HIS A 147 -21.71 -21.09 0.00
N SER A 148 -21.93 -22.39 0.15
CA SER A 148 -21.16 -23.24 1.04
C SER A 148 -19.83 -23.68 0.39
N HIS A 149 -18.86 -24.17 1.17
CA HIS A 149 -17.59 -24.66 0.62
C HIS A 149 -17.76 -25.85 -0.35
N ASP A 150 -18.80 -26.67 -0.17
CA ASP A 150 -19.11 -27.83 -1.03
C ASP A 150 -19.70 -27.41 -2.38
N GLU A 151 -20.17 -26.17 -2.52
CA GLU A 151 -20.75 -25.63 -3.74
C GLU A 151 -19.72 -24.73 -4.44
N PRO A 152 -19.72 -24.68 -5.79
CA PRO A 152 -18.85 -23.75 -6.50
C PRO A 152 -19.31 -22.31 -6.29
N TRP A 153 -18.35 -21.37 -6.32
CA TRP A 153 -18.64 -19.95 -6.36
C TRP A 153 -19.62 -19.61 -7.52
N ASN A 154 -20.51 -18.65 -7.27
CA ASN A 154 -21.45 -18.20 -8.28
C ASN A 154 -21.41 -16.66 -8.45
N PRO A 155 -21.72 -16.14 -9.67
CA PRO A 155 -21.54 -14.74 -10.00
C PRO A 155 -22.68 -13.82 -9.55
N SER A 156 -23.66 -14.28 -8.80
CA SER A 156 -24.90 -13.52 -8.53
C SER A 156 -24.64 -12.13 -7.95
N GLN A 157 -23.74 -12.02 -6.98
CA GLN A 157 -23.37 -10.75 -6.37
C GLN A 157 -22.38 -9.97 -7.26
N ALA A 158 -21.35 -10.63 -7.78
CA ALA A 158 -20.35 -10.00 -8.63
C ALA A 158 -21.00 -9.34 -9.87
N LYS A 159 -21.96 -10.01 -10.49
CA LYS A 159 -22.68 -9.46 -11.64
C LYS A 159 -23.36 -8.11 -11.32
N LEU A 160 -23.95 -7.95 -10.14
CA LEU A 160 -24.62 -6.70 -9.77
C LEU A 160 -23.65 -5.51 -9.75
N ILE A 161 -22.48 -5.68 -9.14
CA ILE A 161 -21.52 -4.60 -9.01
C ILE A 161 -20.82 -4.30 -10.34
N PHE A 162 -20.52 -5.30 -11.15
CA PHE A 162 -19.94 -5.11 -12.48
C PHE A 162 -20.90 -4.40 -13.43
N ASP A 163 -22.17 -4.84 -13.49
CA ASP A 163 -23.17 -4.23 -14.37
C ASP A 163 -23.44 -2.78 -13.96
N LEU A 164 -23.68 -2.52 -12.68
CA LEU A 164 -23.91 -1.16 -12.19
C LEU A 164 -22.71 -0.24 -12.46
N SER A 165 -21.49 -0.72 -12.25
CA SER A 165 -20.28 0.06 -12.54
C SER A 165 -20.18 0.45 -14.01
N ARG A 166 -20.51 -0.49 -14.91
CA ARG A 166 -20.54 -0.24 -16.36
C ARG A 166 -21.64 0.77 -16.73
N GLU A 167 -22.84 0.63 -16.18
CA GLU A 167 -23.96 1.57 -16.37
C GLU A 167 -23.61 2.99 -15.93
N LEU A 168 -22.85 3.12 -14.84
CA LEU A 168 -22.40 4.41 -14.30
C LEU A 168 -21.23 5.04 -15.10
N GLY A 169 -20.71 4.35 -16.14
CA GLY A 169 -19.53 4.81 -16.86
C GLY A 169 -18.26 4.82 -16.01
N CYS A 170 -18.18 3.91 -15.04
CA CYS A 170 -17.03 3.64 -14.19
C CYS A 170 -16.78 2.13 -14.18
N PRO A 171 -16.39 1.52 -15.31
CA PRO A 171 -16.20 0.09 -15.38
C PRO A 171 -15.14 -0.38 -14.40
N ILE A 172 -15.25 -1.62 -13.93
CA ILE A 172 -14.20 -2.28 -13.16
C ILE A 172 -13.12 -2.66 -14.16
N GLU A 173 -11.98 -1.97 -14.12
CA GLU A 173 -10.88 -2.14 -15.07
C GLU A 173 -9.89 -3.23 -14.64
N ALA A 174 -9.84 -3.54 -13.33
CA ALA A 174 -9.08 -4.66 -12.80
C ALA A 174 -9.83 -5.31 -11.63
N VAL A 175 -9.66 -6.60 -11.47
CA VAL A 175 -10.32 -7.37 -10.41
C VAL A 175 -9.39 -8.45 -9.85
N GLU A 176 -9.42 -8.61 -8.54
CA GLU A 176 -8.94 -9.80 -7.84
C GLU A 176 -10.12 -10.63 -7.35
N PHE A 177 -9.95 -11.94 -7.20
CA PHE A 177 -11.04 -12.76 -6.71
C PHE A 177 -11.42 -12.33 -5.29
N VAL A 178 -10.50 -12.46 -4.34
CA VAL A 178 -10.72 -12.12 -2.93
C VAL A 178 -9.48 -11.51 -2.32
N ASN A 179 -9.63 -10.89 -1.14
CA ASN A 179 -8.55 -10.31 -0.36
C ASN A 179 -7.87 -11.37 0.51
N GLU A 180 -6.53 -11.43 0.51
CA GLU A 180 -5.69 -12.25 1.41
C GLU A 180 -6.15 -13.72 1.53
N PRO A 181 -6.31 -14.44 0.42
CA PRO A 181 -6.88 -15.78 0.42
C PRO A 181 -6.05 -16.82 1.18
N ASN A 182 -4.81 -16.52 1.48
CA ASN A 182 -3.91 -17.41 2.20
C ASN A 182 -4.15 -17.48 3.71
N MET A 183 -5.05 -16.65 4.26
CA MET A 183 -5.53 -16.71 5.64
C MET A 183 -6.96 -17.29 5.69
N LEU A 184 -7.11 -18.57 5.35
CA LEU A 184 -8.40 -19.22 5.06
C LEU A 184 -9.46 -19.10 6.15
N GLN A 185 -9.07 -18.93 7.42
CA GLN A 185 -10.01 -18.80 8.54
C GLN A 185 -10.29 -17.35 8.96
N ASN A 186 -9.58 -16.36 8.41
CA ASN A 186 -9.73 -14.97 8.83
C ASN A 186 -10.43 -14.07 7.80
N THR A 187 -10.39 -14.44 6.53
CA THR A 187 -10.88 -13.60 5.42
C THR A 187 -12.39 -13.63 5.24
N GLY A 188 -13.10 -14.47 6.01
CA GLY A 188 -14.56 -14.59 5.96
C GLY A 188 -15.09 -15.50 4.88
N PHE A 189 -14.29 -16.40 4.39
CA PHE A 189 -14.68 -17.47 3.49
C PHE A 189 -15.79 -18.36 4.07
N PRO A 190 -16.48 -19.15 3.23
CA PRO A 190 -17.37 -20.18 3.70
C PRO A 190 -16.72 -21.06 4.77
N LYS A 191 -17.52 -21.52 5.71
CA LYS A 191 -17.04 -22.41 6.77
C LYS A 191 -16.35 -23.64 6.16
N ASP A 192 -15.24 -24.05 6.75
CA ASP A 192 -14.42 -25.20 6.34
C ASP A 192 -13.75 -25.07 4.93
N TYR A 193 -13.66 -23.84 4.41
CA TYR A 193 -13.04 -23.52 3.12
C TYR A 193 -11.55 -23.87 3.10
N THR A 194 -11.10 -24.46 2.00
CA THR A 194 -9.73 -24.95 1.82
C THR A 194 -9.03 -24.29 0.64
N ALA A 195 -7.71 -24.47 0.52
CA ALA A 195 -6.97 -24.03 -0.67
C ALA A 195 -7.46 -24.72 -1.97
N ALA A 196 -8.00 -25.92 -1.88
CA ALA A 196 -8.59 -26.59 -3.04
C ALA A 196 -9.91 -25.92 -3.49
N ASP A 197 -10.72 -25.51 -2.53
CA ASP A 197 -11.95 -24.73 -2.82
C ASP A 197 -11.60 -23.38 -3.44
N PHE A 198 -10.57 -22.70 -2.90
CA PHE A 198 -10.07 -21.45 -3.47
C PHE A 198 -9.66 -21.62 -4.95
N ARG A 199 -8.86 -22.63 -5.28
CA ARG A 199 -8.45 -22.88 -6.67
C ARG A 199 -9.62 -23.12 -7.59
N ARG A 200 -10.59 -23.96 -7.18
CA ARG A 200 -11.82 -24.22 -7.91
C ARG A 200 -12.57 -22.91 -8.19
N ASP A 201 -12.80 -22.15 -7.17
CA ASP A 201 -13.66 -20.95 -7.22
C ASP A 201 -12.97 -19.79 -7.95
N GLN A 202 -11.65 -19.63 -7.78
CA GLN A 202 -10.86 -18.66 -8.51
C GLN A 202 -10.88 -18.96 -10.04
N ASP A 203 -10.71 -20.22 -10.44
CA ASP A 203 -10.77 -20.59 -11.84
C ASP A 203 -12.16 -20.33 -12.45
N ILE A 204 -13.25 -20.62 -11.70
CA ILE A 204 -14.61 -20.31 -12.11
C ILE A 204 -14.81 -18.80 -12.26
N PHE A 205 -14.34 -18.01 -11.27
CA PHE A 205 -14.43 -16.56 -11.29
C PHE A 205 -13.65 -15.95 -12.46
N HIS A 206 -12.39 -16.36 -12.68
CA HIS A 206 -11.57 -15.86 -13.78
C HIS A 206 -12.20 -16.15 -15.14
N LYS A 207 -12.70 -17.39 -15.34
CA LYS A 207 -13.40 -17.76 -16.56
C LYS A 207 -14.64 -16.90 -16.76
N TRP A 208 -15.46 -16.71 -15.72
CA TRP A 208 -16.62 -15.84 -15.78
C TRP A 208 -16.28 -14.40 -16.15
N VAL A 209 -15.21 -13.82 -15.56
CA VAL A 209 -14.74 -12.46 -15.92
C VAL A 209 -14.34 -12.40 -17.38
N ARG A 210 -13.53 -13.33 -17.87
CA ARG A 210 -13.10 -13.36 -19.28
C ARG A 210 -14.25 -13.47 -20.27
N GLU A 211 -15.29 -14.21 -19.92
CA GLU A 211 -16.47 -14.41 -20.78
C GLU A 211 -17.41 -13.20 -20.79
N ASN A 212 -17.56 -12.48 -19.69
CA ASN A 212 -18.57 -11.44 -19.54
C ASN A 212 -18.01 -10.01 -19.52
N TYR A 213 -16.72 -9.85 -19.13
CA TYR A 213 -16.02 -8.58 -18.98
C TYR A 213 -14.59 -8.69 -19.50
N PRO A 214 -14.38 -9.03 -20.79
CA PRO A 214 -13.07 -9.34 -21.36
C PRO A 214 -12.08 -8.17 -21.32
N GLU A 215 -12.55 -6.94 -21.10
CA GLU A 215 -11.74 -5.74 -20.91
C GLU A 215 -11.15 -5.62 -19.49
N CYS A 216 -11.65 -6.41 -18.53
CA CYS A 216 -11.22 -6.34 -17.14
C CYS A 216 -9.95 -7.17 -16.94
N THR A 217 -8.93 -6.56 -16.37
CA THR A 217 -7.64 -7.21 -16.04
C THR A 217 -7.78 -8.09 -14.79
N ILE A 218 -7.35 -9.34 -14.88
CA ILE A 218 -7.35 -10.28 -13.75
C ILE A 218 -6.06 -10.17 -12.97
N VAL A 219 -6.17 -9.77 -11.71
CA VAL A 219 -5.06 -9.56 -10.78
C VAL A 219 -5.17 -10.57 -9.64
N GLY A 220 -4.09 -11.11 -9.16
CA GLY A 220 -4.11 -12.03 -8.02
C GLY A 220 -2.76 -12.64 -7.68
N PRO A 221 -2.70 -13.45 -6.61
CA PRO A 221 -3.78 -13.76 -5.68
C PRO A 221 -4.05 -12.68 -4.63
N SER A 222 -3.22 -11.63 -4.50
CA SER A 222 -3.32 -10.58 -3.45
C SER A 222 -3.19 -11.16 -2.04
N ASP A 223 -2.22 -12.02 -1.86
CA ASP A 223 -1.92 -12.72 -0.62
C ASP A 223 -0.78 -12.06 0.18
N THR A 224 -0.66 -12.45 1.43
CA THR A 224 0.39 -12.01 2.36
C THR A 224 1.30 -13.20 2.68
N ASP A 225 2.23 -13.59 1.79
CA ASP A 225 3.13 -14.70 2.10
C ASP A 225 4.21 -14.28 3.11
N PRO A 226 4.11 -14.68 4.39
CA PRO A 226 5.03 -14.25 5.42
C PRO A 226 6.47 -14.77 5.22
N ASN A 227 6.65 -15.85 4.48
CA ASN A 227 7.98 -16.36 4.15
C ASN A 227 8.73 -15.43 3.20
N ALA A 228 8.00 -14.65 2.41
CA ALA A 228 8.57 -13.64 1.53
C ALA A 228 8.69 -12.25 2.20
N MET A 229 7.80 -11.94 3.16
CA MET A 229 7.65 -10.60 3.74
C MET A 229 8.63 -10.27 4.85
N SER A 230 9.16 -11.28 5.58
CA SER A 230 10.04 -11.06 6.73
C SER A 230 11.48 -11.40 6.39
N VAL A 231 12.41 -10.58 6.90
CA VAL A 231 13.86 -10.85 6.84
C VAL A 231 14.45 -10.74 8.23
N ASP A 232 15.46 -11.56 8.53
CA ASP A 232 16.26 -11.43 9.74
C ASP A 232 17.26 -10.24 9.63
N ALA A 233 18.06 -10.03 10.69
CA ALA A 233 19.05 -8.96 10.73
C ALA A 233 20.14 -9.09 9.63
N ASP A 234 20.33 -10.29 9.09
CA ASP A 234 21.30 -10.58 8.03
C ASP A 234 20.67 -10.49 6.63
N GLY A 235 19.37 -10.17 6.53
CA GLY A 235 18.62 -10.07 5.28
C GLY A 235 18.13 -11.40 4.71
N ASN A 236 18.16 -12.48 5.50
CA ASN A 236 17.62 -13.78 5.08
C ASN A 236 16.10 -13.82 5.33
N PRO A 237 15.33 -14.58 4.50
CA PRO A 237 13.91 -14.78 4.75
C PRO A 237 13.67 -15.30 6.16
N HIS A 238 12.80 -14.63 6.90
CA HIS A 238 12.40 -15.05 8.24
C HIS A 238 11.07 -15.80 8.16
N PRO A 239 11.05 -17.13 8.27
CA PRO A 239 9.85 -17.93 8.07
C PRO A 239 8.95 -17.88 9.31
N TRP A 240 8.28 -16.77 9.58
CA TRP A 240 7.44 -16.64 10.74
C TRP A 240 6.24 -17.63 10.75
N ALA A 241 5.78 -18.08 9.61
CA ALA A 241 4.76 -19.13 9.52
C ALA A 241 5.31 -20.54 9.83
N ALA A 242 6.64 -20.75 9.74
CA ALA A 242 7.26 -22.07 9.86
C ALA A 242 7.71 -22.40 11.30
N GLY A 243 7.61 -21.48 12.25
CA GLY A 243 8.05 -21.72 13.62
C GLY A 243 8.05 -20.48 14.50
N GLY A 244 8.56 -20.60 15.72
CA GLY A 244 8.66 -19.51 16.66
C GLY A 244 7.31 -19.05 17.23
N ASP A 245 7.24 -17.77 17.60
CA ASP A 245 6.08 -17.11 18.21
C ASP A 245 4.90 -16.93 17.24
N THR A 246 5.14 -17.02 15.94
CA THR A 246 4.12 -16.80 14.90
C THR A 246 3.42 -18.09 14.45
N ALA A 247 3.98 -19.29 14.75
CA ALA A 247 3.41 -20.56 14.33
C ALA A 247 1.97 -20.79 14.84
N GLY A 248 1.67 -20.37 16.07
CA GLY A 248 0.34 -20.49 16.67
C GLY A 248 -0.70 -19.64 15.94
N ILE A 249 -0.32 -18.45 15.49
CA ILE A 249 -1.19 -17.55 14.74
C ILE A 249 -1.40 -18.11 13.34
N ALA A 250 -0.35 -18.55 12.66
CA ALA A 250 -0.45 -19.15 11.33
C ALA A 250 -1.40 -20.37 11.35
N ALA A 251 -1.31 -21.21 12.36
CA ALA A 251 -2.23 -22.35 12.53
C ALA A 251 -3.68 -21.88 12.78
N ALA A 252 -3.89 -20.87 13.63
CA ALA A 252 -5.23 -20.34 13.93
C ALA A 252 -5.89 -19.66 12.70
N LEU A 253 -5.10 -19.10 11.80
CA LEU A 253 -5.57 -18.50 10.55
C LEU A 253 -5.74 -19.54 9.41
N ALA A 254 -5.40 -20.81 9.65
CA ALA A 254 -5.26 -21.85 8.61
C ALA A 254 -4.43 -21.31 7.42
N TYR A 255 -3.28 -20.74 7.75
CA TYR A 255 -2.39 -20.10 6.80
C TYR A 255 -1.80 -21.11 5.81
N CYS A 256 -1.81 -20.75 4.53
CA CYS A 256 -1.15 -21.50 3.46
C CYS A 256 -0.24 -20.59 2.62
N SER A 257 0.78 -21.17 1.99
CA SER A 257 1.70 -20.43 1.13
C SER A 257 1.04 -20.02 -0.19
N THR A 258 1.63 -19.05 -0.89
CA THR A 258 1.25 -18.69 -2.27
C THR A 258 1.27 -19.93 -3.19
N GLY A 259 2.24 -20.83 -3.01
CA GLY A 259 2.31 -22.07 -3.77
C GLY A 259 1.12 -23.00 -3.49
N ASP A 260 0.76 -23.19 -2.22
CA ASP A 260 -0.40 -24.03 -1.84
C ASP A 260 -1.72 -23.48 -2.39
N LEU A 261 -1.86 -22.14 -2.46
CA LEU A 261 -3.01 -21.50 -3.06
C LEU A 261 -3.07 -21.69 -4.58
N MET A 262 -1.96 -21.46 -5.27
CA MET A 262 -1.96 -21.25 -6.71
C MET A 262 -1.60 -22.50 -7.52
N ASP A 263 -0.90 -23.49 -6.93
CA ASP A 263 -0.52 -24.70 -7.64
C ASP A 263 -1.74 -25.57 -7.93
N GLY A 264 -2.04 -25.68 -9.22
CA GLY A 264 -3.22 -26.40 -9.72
C GLY A 264 -4.34 -25.49 -10.25
N CYS A 265 -4.22 -24.15 -10.12
CA CYS A 265 -5.08 -23.23 -10.88
C CYS A 265 -4.85 -23.40 -12.38
N THR A 266 -5.92 -23.39 -13.14
CA THR A 266 -5.89 -23.58 -14.61
C THR A 266 -5.90 -22.25 -15.37
N GLU A 267 -6.54 -21.24 -14.79
CA GLU A 267 -6.60 -19.89 -15.35
C GLU A 267 -5.37 -19.06 -14.94
N LYS A 268 -4.72 -18.44 -15.93
CA LYS A 268 -3.59 -17.57 -15.69
C LYS A 268 -4.04 -16.19 -15.25
N LEU A 269 -3.28 -15.58 -14.35
CA LEU A 269 -3.38 -14.17 -13.99
C LEU A 269 -2.85 -13.30 -15.14
N ASP A 270 -3.42 -12.12 -15.35
CA ASP A 270 -2.81 -11.10 -16.21
C ASP A 270 -1.69 -10.41 -15.44
N ILE A 271 -1.91 -10.16 -14.15
CA ILE A 271 -0.99 -9.49 -13.23
C ILE A 271 -0.89 -10.30 -11.95
N PHE A 272 0.33 -10.58 -11.52
CA PHE A 272 0.57 -11.17 -10.21
C PHE A 272 0.52 -10.09 -9.12
N SER A 273 -0.10 -10.37 -7.98
CA SER A 273 -0.18 -9.42 -6.87
C SER A 273 0.00 -10.05 -5.50
N TYR A 274 0.52 -9.22 -4.58
CA TYR A 274 0.73 -9.57 -3.18
C TYR A 274 0.51 -8.34 -2.28
N HIS A 275 0.42 -8.57 -0.97
CA HIS A 275 0.41 -7.53 0.05
C HIS A 275 1.76 -7.42 0.73
N TYR A 276 2.15 -6.20 1.07
CA TYR A 276 3.40 -5.93 1.77
C TYR A 276 3.22 -4.97 2.92
N TYR A 277 3.65 -5.42 4.10
CA TYR A 277 3.80 -4.62 5.30
C TYR A 277 5.18 -4.89 5.92
N ASN A 278 5.78 -3.89 6.56
CA ASN A 278 7.07 -4.05 7.24
C ASN A 278 6.96 -4.80 8.59
N GLY A 279 5.98 -5.67 8.74
CA GLY A 279 5.70 -6.44 9.93
C GLY A 279 4.32 -6.13 10.52
N VAL A 280 4.19 -6.18 11.84
CA VAL A 280 2.94 -5.95 12.57
C VAL A 280 3.02 -4.73 13.49
N SER A 281 1.87 -4.11 13.73
CA SER A 281 1.77 -2.94 14.61
C SER A 281 1.89 -3.30 16.09
N GLU A 282 2.00 -2.28 16.95
CA GLU A 282 2.01 -2.40 18.41
C GLU A 282 0.83 -3.20 18.96
N ARG A 283 -0.32 -3.22 18.24
CA ARG A 283 -1.51 -3.99 18.62
C ARG A 283 -1.23 -5.49 18.64
N MET A 284 -0.32 -5.96 17.79
CA MET A 284 0.05 -7.38 17.66
C MET A 284 1.42 -7.71 18.28
N ALA A 285 2.18 -6.73 18.73
CA ALA A 285 3.55 -6.90 19.20
C ALA A 285 3.71 -7.95 20.32
N ALA A 286 2.74 -8.07 21.23
CA ALA A 286 2.77 -9.06 22.30
C ALA A 286 2.53 -10.50 21.80
N MET A 287 1.82 -10.67 20.69
CA MET A 287 1.54 -11.99 20.08
C MET A 287 2.58 -12.38 19.04
N MET A 288 3.17 -11.41 18.37
CA MET A 288 4.12 -11.60 17.26
C MET A 288 5.36 -10.72 17.44
N PRO A 289 6.10 -10.86 18.54
CA PRO A 289 7.23 -9.99 18.83
C PRO A 289 8.35 -10.06 17.77
N SER A 290 8.53 -11.19 17.09
CA SER A 290 9.51 -11.33 16.02
C SER A 290 9.14 -10.57 14.74
N ALA A 291 7.86 -10.30 14.53
CA ALA A 291 7.35 -9.53 13.39
C ALA A 291 7.15 -8.03 13.71
N PHE A 292 7.42 -7.61 14.94
CA PHE A 292 7.29 -6.24 15.40
C PHE A 292 8.61 -5.48 15.34
N THR A 293 8.59 -4.29 14.75
CA THR A 293 9.74 -3.38 14.75
C THR A 293 9.44 -2.20 15.68
N PRO A 294 10.23 -1.95 16.73
CA PRO A 294 10.09 -0.77 17.56
C PRO A 294 10.48 0.51 16.77
N PHE A 295 10.03 1.66 17.23
CA PHE A 295 10.27 2.94 16.56
C PHE A 295 11.75 3.21 16.25
N GLU A 296 12.66 2.84 17.12
CA GLU A 296 14.12 3.00 16.95
C GLU A 296 14.64 2.21 15.74
N GLY A 297 13.91 1.18 15.32
CA GLY A 297 14.21 0.35 14.16
C GLY A 297 13.64 0.87 12.82
N CYS A 298 12.80 1.91 12.83
CA CYS A 298 12.08 2.37 11.61
C CYS A 298 12.99 2.86 10.47
N MET A 299 14.26 3.16 10.76
CA MET A 299 15.27 3.55 9.77
C MET A 299 16.38 2.50 9.58
N SER A 300 16.26 1.31 10.19
CA SER A 300 17.27 0.25 10.03
C SER A 300 17.31 -0.29 8.60
N GLU A 301 18.47 -0.79 8.17
CA GLU A 301 18.64 -1.46 6.88
C GLU A 301 17.72 -2.67 6.74
N ALA A 302 17.53 -3.44 7.82
CA ALA A 302 16.62 -4.59 7.82
C ALA A 302 15.18 -4.16 7.54
N TYR A 303 14.70 -3.11 8.20
CA TYR A 303 13.35 -2.58 8.01
C TYR A 303 13.15 -2.00 6.60
N LEU A 304 14.04 -1.12 6.15
CA LEU A 304 13.92 -0.47 4.84
C LEU A 304 14.24 -1.41 3.67
N GLY A 305 15.16 -2.37 3.86
CA GLY A 305 15.53 -3.35 2.83
C GLY A 305 14.46 -4.42 2.56
N ALA A 306 13.52 -4.61 3.49
CA ALA A 306 12.49 -5.64 3.40
C ALA A 306 11.61 -5.48 2.15
N ALA A 307 11.27 -4.25 1.73
CA ALA A 307 10.47 -4.00 0.52
C ALA A 307 11.11 -4.59 -0.76
N ALA A 308 12.40 -4.29 -0.99
CA ALA A 308 13.12 -4.80 -2.14
C ALA A 308 13.32 -6.33 -2.06
N HIS A 309 13.56 -6.84 -0.85
CA HIS A 309 13.71 -8.28 -0.62
C HIS A 309 12.42 -9.02 -0.96
N THR A 310 11.29 -8.59 -0.41
CA THR A 310 9.97 -9.18 -0.66
C THR A 310 9.62 -9.14 -2.15
N ALA A 311 9.83 -8.02 -2.82
CA ALA A 311 9.60 -7.91 -4.27
C ALA A 311 10.42 -8.96 -5.05
N ARG A 312 11.70 -9.17 -4.69
CA ARG A 312 12.54 -10.21 -5.34
C ARG A 312 12.02 -11.62 -5.10
N CYS A 313 11.53 -11.92 -3.89
CA CYS A 313 10.94 -13.23 -3.59
C CYS A 313 9.72 -13.52 -4.46
N PHE A 314 8.85 -12.52 -4.64
CA PHE A 314 7.63 -12.68 -5.42
C PHE A 314 7.85 -12.71 -6.95
N LEU A 315 9.01 -12.29 -7.47
CA LEU A 315 9.30 -12.39 -8.91
C LEU A 315 9.13 -13.82 -9.45
N SER A 316 9.55 -14.82 -8.68
CA SER A 316 9.43 -16.24 -9.09
C SER A 316 7.97 -16.70 -9.17
N TYR A 317 7.12 -16.20 -8.28
CA TYR A 317 5.68 -16.47 -8.31
C TYR A 317 4.99 -15.77 -9.47
N ARG A 318 5.34 -14.49 -9.73
CA ARG A 318 4.88 -13.78 -10.93
C ARG A 318 5.20 -14.57 -12.20
N ASP A 319 6.44 -14.99 -12.37
CA ASP A 319 6.89 -15.72 -13.56
C ASP A 319 6.19 -17.07 -13.73
N LYS A 320 5.76 -17.68 -12.62
CA LYS A 320 5.04 -18.96 -12.60
C LYS A 320 3.55 -18.81 -12.90
N TYR A 321 2.88 -17.83 -12.29
CA TYR A 321 1.40 -17.77 -12.26
C TYR A 321 0.80 -16.70 -13.15
N ALA A 322 1.53 -15.63 -13.48
CA ALA A 322 1.04 -14.62 -14.41
C ALA A 322 1.30 -14.99 -15.88
N ALA A 323 0.59 -14.32 -16.78
CA ALA A 323 0.86 -14.35 -18.20
C ALA A 323 2.26 -13.80 -18.50
N PRO A 324 2.94 -14.27 -19.56
CA PRO A 324 4.25 -13.73 -19.95
C PRO A 324 4.21 -12.22 -20.15
N GLY A 325 5.11 -11.50 -19.45
CA GLY A 325 5.17 -10.03 -19.47
C GLY A 325 4.19 -9.33 -18.55
N GLY A 326 3.45 -10.08 -17.71
CA GLY A 326 2.57 -9.51 -16.68
C GLY A 326 3.37 -8.73 -15.63
N GLU A 327 2.81 -7.60 -15.21
CA GLU A 327 3.34 -6.79 -14.11
C GLU A 327 3.22 -7.52 -12.76
N MET A 328 3.88 -6.97 -11.75
CA MET A 328 3.73 -7.41 -10.36
C MET A 328 3.21 -6.23 -9.53
N TRP A 329 2.04 -6.39 -8.92
CA TRP A 329 1.41 -5.33 -8.13
C TRP A 329 1.47 -5.62 -6.63
N VAL A 330 1.76 -4.59 -5.84
CA VAL A 330 1.60 -4.61 -4.38
C VAL A 330 0.22 -4.05 -4.09
N THR A 331 -0.79 -4.92 -3.95
CA THR A 331 -2.19 -4.50 -3.87
C THR A 331 -2.62 -3.99 -2.50
N GLU A 332 -1.82 -4.21 -1.48
CA GLU A 332 -1.83 -3.47 -0.21
C GLU A 332 -0.41 -3.21 0.26
N SER A 333 -0.14 -2.00 0.71
CA SER A 333 1.12 -1.63 1.33
C SER A 333 0.95 -0.63 2.46
N GLY A 334 1.69 -0.82 3.54
CA GLY A 334 1.76 0.08 4.68
C GLY A 334 2.97 -0.22 5.55
N ASP A 335 3.15 0.58 6.59
CA ASP A 335 4.27 0.43 7.53
C ASP A 335 4.13 -0.82 8.41
N ALA A 336 2.89 -1.19 8.79
CA ALA A 336 2.63 -2.39 9.56
C ALA A 336 1.21 -2.92 9.34
N GLY A 337 1.05 -4.22 9.22
CA GLY A 337 -0.24 -4.89 9.32
C GLY A 337 -0.91 -4.65 10.66
N ALA A 338 -2.24 -4.88 10.73
CA ALA A 338 -3.06 -4.56 11.90
C ALA A 338 -3.13 -3.05 12.22
N GLY A 339 -3.33 -2.21 11.20
CA GLY A 339 -3.70 -0.81 11.35
C GLY A 339 -2.57 0.20 11.48
N GLY A 340 -1.35 -0.19 11.14
CA GLY A 340 -0.17 0.68 11.17
C GLY A 340 0.46 0.84 12.57
N HIS A 341 1.71 1.24 12.59
CA HIS A 341 2.45 1.62 13.79
C HIS A 341 1.95 2.94 14.40
N THR A 342 2.33 3.23 15.63
CA THR A 342 2.07 4.53 16.28
C THR A 342 2.72 5.70 15.52
N TRP A 343 3.69 5.45 14.66
CA TRP A 343 4.34 6.48 13.82
C TRP A 343 3.85 6.50 12.36
N ALA A 344 2.88 5.67 11.96
CA ALA A 344 2.32 5.61 10.60
C ALA A 344 1.81 6.95 10.07
N SER A 345 1.32 7.82 10.95
CA SER A 345 0.82 9.16 10.60
C SER A 345 1.87 10.27 10.74
N THR A 346 3.14 9.92 10.93
CA THR A 346 4.24 10.87 11.21
C THR A 346 5.25 10.95 10.06
N TYR A 347 6.28 11.78 10.24
CA TYR A 347 7.35 11.92 9.26
C TYR A 347 8.17 10.62 9.07
N ALA A 348 8.21 9.73 10.07
CA ALA A 348 8.89 8.43 9.93
C ALA A 348 8.34 7.61 8.75
N GLU A 349 7.04 7.69 8.50
CA GLU A 349 6.38 7.04 7.37
C GLU A 349 6.84 7.59 6.01
N VAL A 350 7.28 8.83 5.94
CA VAL A 350 7.83 9.43 4.70
C VAL A 350 9.06 8.67 4.22
N ILE A 351 9.98 8.34 5.14
CA ILE A 351 11.20 7.59 4.81
C ILE A 351 10.84 6.21 4.29
N ARG A 352 9.96 5.49 5.00
CA ARG A 352 9.53 4.16 4.57
C ARG A 352 8.84 4.19 3.21
N THR A 353 7.85 5.06 3.03
CA THR A 353 7.08 5.19 1.78
C THR A 353 7.98 5.51 0.58
N LEU A 354 8.84 6.51 0.70
CA LEU A 354 9.74 6.89 -0.40
C LEU A 354 10.77 5.80 -0.70
N ASN A 355 11.28 5.13 0.34
CA ASN A 355 12.20 4.01 0.17
C ASN A 355 11.53 2.81 -0.49
N GLU A 356 10.29 2.45 -0.11
CA GLU A 356 9.54 1.37 -0.74
C GLU A 356 9.32 1.64 -2.23
N ILE A 357 8.84 2.84 -2.59
CA ILE A 357 8.60 3.22 -3.99
C ILE A 357 9.88 3.10 -4.81
N GLY A 358 10.99 3.69 -4.33
CA GLY A 358 12.28 3.62 -5.01
C GLY A 358 12.83 2.20 -5.12
N SER A 359 12.75 1.43 -4.05
CA SER A 359 13.20 0.04 -4.00
C SER A 359 12.41 -0.86 -4.93
N PHE A 360 11.09 -0.77 -4.92
CA PHE A 360 10.21 -1.54 -5.80
C PHE A 360 10.49 -1.22 -7.27
N ALA A 361 10.60 0.07 -7.63
CA ALA A 361 10.88 0.52 -8.99
C ALA A 361 12.24 0.02 -9.52
N THR A 362 13.24 -0.18 -8.66
CA THR A 362 14.53 -0.77 -9.07
C THR A 362 14.46 -2.28 -9.25
N VAL A 363 13.52 -2.99 -8.61
CA VAL A 363 13.40 -4.45 -8.68
C VAL A 363 12.50 -4.89 -9.82
N THR A 364 11.35 -4.23 -10.01
CA THR A 364 10.32 -4.65 -10.95
C THR A 364 9.51 -3.48 -11.50
N ASP A 365 8.54 -3.79 -12.34
CA ASP A 365 7.51 -2.89 -12.82
C ASP A 365 6.16 -3.27 -12.17
N GLY A 366 5.26 -2.30 -12.03
CA GLY A 366 3.90 -2.50 -11.54
C GLY A 366 3.37 -1.32 -10.73
N VAL A 367 2.46 -1.62 -9.80
CA VAL A 367 1.72 -0.62 -9.01
C VAL A 367 1.79 -0.96 -7.53
N ILE A 368 1.97 0.05 -6.70
CA ILE A 368 1.87 -0.03 -5.23
C ILE A 368 0.59 0.68 -4.81
N PHE A 369 -0.27 -0.04 -4.11
CA PHE A 369 -1.50 0.51 -3.52
C PHE A 369 -1.28 0.79 -2.04
N HIS A 370 -1.08 2.06 -1.70
CA HIS A 370 -0.96 2.45 -0.31
C HIS A 370 -2.26 2.22 0.45
N ASN A 371 -2.18 1.60 1.58
CA ASN A 371 -3.33 1.32 2.43
C ASN A 371 -3.37 2.31 3.61
N THR A 372 -4.23 3.33 3.58
CA THR A 372 -5.31 3.67 2.67
C THR A 372 -5.25 5.14 2.21
N LEU A 373 -6.24 5.59 1.41
CA LEU A 373 -6.36 7.02 1.11
C LEU A 373 -6.68 7.83 2.37
N ALA A 374 -7.71 7.43 3.16
CA ALA A 374 -8.26 8.28 4.20
C ALA A 374 -8.79 7.53 5.44
N SER A 375 -8.16 6.43 5.81
CA SER A 375 -8.58 5.64 6.98
C SER A 375 -7.41 5.13 7.81
N SER A 376 -7.71 4.77 9.08
CA SER A 376 -6.73 4.29 10.02
C SER A 376 -5.55 5.25 10.25
N ASP A 377 -4.52 4.79 10.98
CA ASP A 377 -3.33 5.61 11.25
C ASP A 377 -2.38 5.69 10.05
N TYR A 378 -2.38 4.72 9.16
CA TYR A 378 -1.52 4.69 7.97
C TYR A 378 -2.11 5.41 6.74
N GLY A 379 -3.36 5.89 6.75
CA GLY A 379 -3.92 6.63 5.61
C GLY A 379 -3.15 7.90 5.28
N TRP A 380 -3.08 8.28 4.01
CA TRP A 380 -2.47 9.56 3.60
C TRP A 380 -3.21 10.77 4.10
N LEU A 381 -4.53 10.65 4.28
CA LEU A 381 -5.40 11.68 4.83
C LEU A 381 -5.99 11.19 6.15
N LYS A 382 -6.21 12.09 7.08
CA LYS A 382 -6.84 11.77 8.37
C LYS A 382 -8.33 11.46 8.16
N HIS A 383 -8.81 10.37 8.74
CA HIS A 383 -10.24 10.01 8.67
C HIS A 383 -11.14 11.17 9.12
N GLY A 384 -12.19 11.42 8.37
CA GLY A 384 -13.24 12.41 8.64
C GLY A 384 -12.86 13.85 8.32
N SER A 385 -11.69 14.34 8.74
CA SER A 385 -11.23 15.71 8.43
C SER A 385 -10.55 15.82 7.08
N PHE A 386 -9.98 14.72 6.57
CA PHE A 386 -9.15 14.64 5.37
C PHE A 386 -7.93 15.57 5.41
N ASP A 387 -7.38 15.84 6.61
CA ASP A 387 -6.13 16.58 6.75
C ASP A 387 -4.97 15.75 6.20
N PRO A 388 -4.14 16.32 5.30
CA PRO A 388 -3.00 15.61 4.74
C PRO A 388 -1.95 15.29 5.82
N ARG A 389 -1.43 14.07 5.79
CA ARG A 389 -0.29 13.63 6.59
C ARG A 389 1.02 13.85 5.84
N PRO A 390 2.18 13.77 6.49
CA PRO A 390 3.48 13.97 5.82
C PRO A 390 3.68 13.13 4.56
N SER A 391 3.31 11.85 4.58
CA SER A 391 3.44 10.93 3.44
C SER A 391 2.64 11.36 2.20
N TYR A 392 1.49 12.05 2.36
CA TYR A 392 0.74 12.61 1.25
C TYR A 392 1.58 13.62 0.44
N PHE A 393 2.23 14.57 1.12
CA PHE A 393 3.06 15.58 0.46
C PHE A 393 4.33 14.97 -0.16
N ALA A 394 4.90 13.94 0.49
CA ALA A 394 6.04 13.22 -0.06
C ALA A 394 5.71 12.52 -1.38
N VAL A 395 4.54 11.90 -1.46
CA VAL A 395 4.03 11.28 -2.69
C VAL A 395 3.75 12.30 -3.78
N LEU A 396 3.18 13.47 -3.44
CA LEU A 396 3.01 14.57 -4.40
C LEU A 396 4.36 15.02 -4.98
N LEU A 397 5.40 15.14 -4.15
CA LEU A 397 6.75 15.49 -4.62
C LEU A 397 7.34 14.40 -5.51
N TRP A 398 7.20 13.13 -5.15
CA TRP A 398 7.62 12.04 -6.02
C TRP A 398 6.99 12.16 -7.40
N LYS A 399 5.65 12.25 -7.47
CA LYS A 399 4.92 12.36 -8.73
C LYS A 399 5.25 13.61 -9.54
N LYS A 400 5.62 14.70 -8.87
CA LYS A 400 6.04 15.96 -9.51
C LYS A 400 7.44 15.87 -10.12
N LEU A 401 8.34 15.09 -9.54
CA LEU A 401 9.77 15.16 -9.81
C LEU A 401 10.33 13.92 -10.51
N MET A 402 9.92 12.71 -10.10
CA MET A 402 10.44 11.44 -10.56
C MET A 402 9.64 10.95 -11.77
N GLY A 403 10.31 10.78 -12.91
CA GLY A 403 9.71 10.27 -14.13
C GLY A 403 9.61 8.74 -14.16
N ASN A 404 9.24 8.19 -15.30
CA ASN A 404 8.92 6.76 -15.44
C ASN A 404 10.11 5.90 -15.88
N THR A 405 11.25 6.46 -16.24
CA THR A 405 12.48 5.71 -16.56
C THR A 405 13.37 5.64 -15.33
N VAL A 406 13.57 4.45 -14.81
CA VAL A 406 14.45 4.18 -13.65
C VAL A 406 15.87 3.95 -14.13
N PHE A 407 16.83 4.52 -13.42
CA PHE A 407 18.26 4.35 -13.68
C PHE A 407 18.94 3.70 -12.48
N ASP A 408 20.02 2.95 -12.77
CA ASP A 408 20.97 2.58 -11.74
C ASP A 408 21.63 3.88 -11.22
N SER A 409 21.44 4.18 -9.94
CA SER A 409 21.99 5.41 -9.36
C SER A 409 23.52 5.45 -9.30
N GLY A 410 24.17 4.31 -9.48
CA GLY A 410 25.61 4.14 -9.30
C GLY A 410 26.05 4.05 -7.83
N GLU A 411 25.13 4.18 -6.88
CA GLU A 411 25.39 4.13 -5.44
C GLU A 411 24.80 2.87 -4.81
N ALA A 412 25.62 2.14 -4.07
CA ALA A 412 25.13 1.01 -3.27
C ALA A 412 24.29 1.52 -2.11
N ILE A 413 23.12 0.88 -1.88
CA ILE A 413 22.27 1.16 -0.73
C ILE A 413 23.02 0.79 0.55
N ARG A 414 23.07 1.71 1.48
CA ARG A 414 23.69 1.59 2.80
C ARG A 414 23.18 2.66 3.75
N THR A 415 23.39 2.48 5.05
CA THR A 415 22.98 3.47 6.05
C THR A 415 23.52 4.86 5.72
N GLY A 416 22.61 5.81 5.65
CA GLY A 416 22.87 7.20 5.27
C GLY A 416 22.80 7.46 3.76
N ALA A 417 22.67 6.43 2.93
CA ALA A 417 22.72 6.57 1.47
C ALA A 417 21.80 5.56 0.73
N HIS A 418 20.48 5.78 0.81
CA HIS A 418 19.54 5.15 -0.11
C HIS A 418 19.31 6.12 -1.28
N VAL A 419 19.84 5.80 -2.46
CA VAL A 419 19.83 6.69 -3.62
C VAL A 419 19.04 6.06 -4.76
N PHE A 420 18.00 6.75 -5.22
CA PHE A 420 17.17 6.35 -6.36
C PHE A 420 17.27 7.41 -7.45
N CYS A 421 17.26 6.99 -8.72
CA CYS A 421 17.39 7.89 -9.86
C CYS A 421 16.38 7.57 -10.95
N HIS A 422 15.69 8.60 -11.42
CA HIS A 422 14.75 8.53 -12.54
C HIS A 422 15.05 9.63 -13.58
N ASP A 423 14.41 9.55 -14.75
CA ASP A 423 14.26 10.73 -15.59
C ASP A 423 13.36 11.76 -14.86
N ARG A 424 13.29 12.95 -15.43
CA ARG A 424 12.47 14.03 -14.85
C ARG A 424 11.00 13.85 -15.26
N ALA A 425 10.08 13.98 -14.30
CA ALA A 425 8.64 13.90 -14.55
C ALA A 425 8.13 15.01 -15.48
N ASP A 426 8.81 16.18 -15.55
CA ASP A 426 8.45 17.29 -16.45
C ASP A 426 8.88 17.06 -17.92
N GLY A 427 9.46 15.92 -18.23
CA GLY A 427 9.91 15.54 -19.58
C GLY A 427 11.13 16.29 -20.10
N LYS A 428 11.73 17.17 -19.30
CA LYS A 428 12.97 17.86 -19.69
C LYS A 428 14.16 16.92 -19.60
N ALA A 429 15.21 17.27 -20.35
CA ALA A 429 16.48 16.54 -20.24
C ALA A 429 17.09 16.66 -18.84
N GLY A 430 17.70 15.60 -18.36
CA GLY A 430 18.31 15.52 -17.02
C GLY A 430 17.80 14.34 -16.20
N LYS A 431 18.11 14.37 -14.92
CA LYS A 431 17.76 13.33 -13.97
C LYS A 431 17.14 13.93 -12.70
N ALA A 432 16.26 13.18 -12.08
CA ALA A 432 15.77 13.41 -10.75
C ALA A 432 16.30 12.30 -9.82
N TYR A 433 16.93 12.70 -8.74
CA TYR A 433 17.42 11.79 -7.71
C TYR A 433 16.59 11.96 -6.44
N LEU A 434 16.44 10.89 -5.70
CA LEU A 434 16.02 10.89 -4.31
C LEU A 434 17.16 10.32 -3.48
N VAL A 435 17.63 11.09 -2.50
CA VAL A 435 18.61 10.66 -1.49
C VAL A 435 17.91 10.59 -0.16
N ILE A 436 17.86 9.42 0.46
CA ILE A 436 17.33 9.20 1.81
C ILE A 436 18.50 8.94 2.74
N ASN A 437 18.63 9.78 3.75
CA ASN A 437 19.59 9.57 4.83
C ASN A 437 18.90 8.89 6.02
N ASN A 438 18.97 7.58 6.11
CA ASN A 438 18.39 6.78 7.19
C ASN A 438 19.31 6.65 8.41
N SER A 439 20.32 7.52 8.58
CA SER A 439 21.09 7.63 9.82
C SER A 439 20.33 8.45 10.86
N TRP A 440 20.42 8.07 12.12
CA TRP A 440 19.90 8.86 13.24
C TRP A 440 20.78 10.06 13.62
N THR A 441 22.07 10.03 13.26
CA THR A 441 23.06 10.98 13.80
C THR A 441 23.95 11.62 12.76
N ASP A 442 24.25 10.91 11.67
CA ASP A 442 25.27 11.35 10.72
C ASP A 442 24.61 12.07 9.52
N THR A 443 25.17 13.20 9.14
CA THR A 443 24.81 13.92 7.91
C THR A 443 25.41 13.23 6.69
N THR A 444 24.70 13.19 5.59
CA THR A 444 25.18 12.71 4.29
C THR A 444 25.51 13.90 3.38
N THR A 445 26.71 13.92 2.85
CA THR A 445 27.20 14.93 1.91
C THR A 445 26.96 14.46 0.47
N VAL A 446 26.37 15.33 -0.38
CA VAL A 446 26.13 15.03 -1.81
C VAL A 446 26.82 16.06 -2.67
N GLU A 447 27.75 15.61 -3.52
CA GLU A 447 28.45 16.43 -4.51
C GLU A 447 27.60 16.53 -5.81
N LEU A 448 27.22 17.74 -6.19
CA LEU A 448 26.42 18.03 -7.36
C LEU A 448 27.36 18.31 -8.56
N PRO A 449 27.14 17.66 -9.72
CA PRO A 449 27.98 17.88 -10.93
C PRO A 449 27.75 19.25 -11.58
N LYS A 450 26.58 19.85 -11.33
CA LYS A 450 26.16 21.16 -11.84
C LYS A 450 25.12 21.77 -10.89
N GLU A 451 24.61 22.95 -11.21
CA GLU A 451 23.49 23.56 -10.48
C GLU A 451 22.26 22.66 -10.58
N ALA A 452 21.54 22.50 -9.46
CA ALA A 452 20.37 21.65 -9.29
C ALA A 452 19.28 22.35 -8.49
N GLU A 453 18.02 21.91 -8.65
CA GLU A 453 16.94 22.25 -7.73
C GLU A 453 16.85 21.19 -6.62
N ILE A 454 16.79 21.66 -5.39
CA ILE A 454 16.80 20.85 -4.17
C ILE A 454 15.46 20.95 -3.46
N TYR A 455 14.91 19.80 -3.09
CA TYR A 455 13.65 19.66 -2.34
C TYR A 455 13.93 18.81 -1.09
N ALA A 456 14.36 19.47 -0.02
CA ALA A 456 14.73 18.79 1.22
C ALA A 456 13.52 18.65 2.15
N LEU A 457 13.18 17.39 2.49
CA LEU A 457 12.12 17.04 3.42
C LEU A 457 12.70 16.66 4.78
N THR A 458 12.13 17.23 5.84
CA THR A 458 12.44 16.89 7.23
C THR A 458 11.20 16.94 8.10
N GLY A 459 11.16 16.16 9.18
CA GLY A 459 10.09 16.29 10.18
C GLY A 459 10.18 17.63 10.93
N ASN A 460 9.05 18.31 11.12
CA ASN A 460 8.98 19.55 11.87
C ASN A 460 9.06 19.25 13.39
N GLY A 461 10.27 19.10 13.91
CA GLY A 461 10.51 18.71 15.31
C GLY A 461 10.91 17.24 15.50
N GLY A 462 11.23 16.53 14.42
CA GLY A 462 11.78 15.16 14.47
C GLY A 462 10.94 14.11 13.76
N MET A 463 11.33 12.86 13.92
CA MET A 463 10.75 11.72 13.18
C MET A 463 9.28 11.44 13.52
N ARG A 464 8.85 11.64 14.77
CA ARG A 464 7.45 11.49 15.20
C ARG A 464 6.58 12.71 14.93
N SER A 465 7.10 13.72 14.22
CA SER A 465 6.29 14.90 13.86
C SER A 465 5.17 14.54 12.90
N ARG A 466 3.96 15.00 13.19
CA ARG A 466 2.78 14.91 12.30
C ARG A 466 2.78 15.97 11.21
N THR A 467 3.78 16.84 11.19
CA THR A 467 4.00 17.85 10.15
C THR A 467 5.40 17.74 9.58
N MET A 468 5.57 18.24 8.37
CA MET A 468 6.81 18.12 7.60
C MET A 468 7.21 19.46 7.02
N LEU A 469 8.51 19.67 6.88
CA LEU A 469 9.09 20.84 6.24
C LEU A 469 9.60 20.47 4.84
N LEU A 470 9.39 21.35 3.88
CA LEU A 470 10.08 21.39 2.59
C LEU A 470 11.01 22.59 2.57
N ASN A 471 12.31 22.37 2.47
CA ASN A 471 13.33 23.43 2.51
C ASN A 471 13.14 24.37 3.72
N GLY A 472 12.76 23.82 4.88
CA GLY A 472 12.53 24.55 6.12
C GLY A 472 11.15 25.23 6.24
N ILE A 473 10.27 25.12 5.23
CA ILE A 473 8.92 25.69 5.22
C ILE A 473 7.89 24.56 5.48
N GLU A 474 7.00 24.77 6.46
CA GLU A 474 5.98 23.80 6.80
C GLU A 474 4.97 23.57 5.65
N LEU A 475 4.76 22.30 5.30
CA LEU A 475 3.75 21.90 4.32
C LEU A 475 2.39 21.72 5.02
N LYS A 476 1.45 22.58 4.67
CA LYS A 476 0.05 22.56 5.14
C LYS A 476 -0.87 23.16 4.12
N LEU A 477 -2.14 22.80 4.17
CA LEU A 477 -3.16 23.41 3.32
C LEU A 477 -3.35 24.88 3.68
N GLY A 478 -3.51 25.71 2.67
CA GLY A 478 -3.88 27.11 2.78
C GLY A 478 -5.41 27.31 2.82
N GLU A 479 -5.83 28.56 2.69
CA GLU A 479 -7.25 28.93 2.63
C GLU A 479 -7.96 28.21 1.45
N GLY A 480 -9.17 27.71 1.69
CA GLY A 480 -9.95 26.96 0.70
C GLY A 480 -9.29 25.64 0.27
N ASP A 481 -8.54 25.02 1.19
CA ASP A 481 -7.80 23.78 0.94
C ASP A 481 -6.77 23.90 -0.20
N ALA A 482 -6.18 25.08 -0.37
CA ALA A 482 -5.11 25.28 -1.35
C ALA A 482 -3.87 24.47 -0.94
N LEU A 483 -3.30 23.72 -1.90
CA LEU A 483 -2.03 23.03 -1.66
C LEU A 483 -0.90 24.05 -1.46
N PRO A 484 0.09 23.76 -0.60
CA PRO A 484 1.28 24.59 -0.50
C PRO A 484 2.08 24.51 -1.81
N GLU A 485 2.83 25.58 -2.07
CA GLU A 485 3.79 25.55 -3.16
C GLU A 485 4.92 24.54 -2.89
N LEU A 486 5.10 23.60 -3.79
CA LEU A 486 6.17 22.61 -3.73
C LEU A 486 7.35 23.10 -4.61
N ASN A 487 8.07 24.12 -4.13
CA ASN A 487 9.16 24.76 -4.84
C ASN A 487 10.53 24.25 -4.39
N GLY A 488 11.43 24.02 -5.36
CA GLY A 488 12.83 23.73 -5.11
C GLY A 488 13.63 25.00 -4.81
N VAL A 489 14.81 24.80 -4.25
CA VAL A 489 15.81 25.84 -4.01
C VAL A 489 17.06 25.51 -4.84
N ALA A 490 17.57 26.49 -5.59
CA ALA A 490 18.77 26.28 -6.38
C ALA A 490 20.00 26.08 -5.48
N ALA A 491 20.81 25.07 -5.81
CA ALA A 491 22.08 24.77 -5.14
C ALA A 491 23.14 24.31 -6.16
N LYS A 492 24.41 24.48 -5.78
CA LYS A 492 25.57 24.00 -6.56
C LYS A 492 26.71 23.59 -5.63
N GLY A 493 27.58 22.76 -6.15
CA GLY A 493 28.73 22.24 -5.40
C GLY A 493 28.32 21.12 -4.45
N THR A 494 28.28 21.35 -3.18
CA THR A 494 27.96 20.32 -2.18
C THR A 494 26.73 20.72 -1.38
N ILE A 495 25.84 19.74 -1.15
CA ILE A 495 24.70 19.88 -0.24
C ILE A 495 24.79 18.85 0.88
N GLU A 496 24.05 19.07 1.94
CA GLU A 496 23.94 18.18 3.09
C GLU A 496 22.50 17.63 3.20
N VAL A 497 22.38 16.32 3.39
CA VAL A 497 21.14 15.66 3.73
C VAL A 497 21.20 15.33 5.23
N ALA A 498 20.34 15.97 6.00
CA ALA A 498 20.30 15.82 7.46
C ALA A 498 19.97 14.37 7.87
N PRO A 499 20.33 13.95 9.11
CA PRO A 499 19.88 12.68 9.66
C PRO A 499 18.35 12.55 9.59
N GLY A 500 17.86 11.40 9.09
CA GLY A 500 16.43 11.18 8.85
C GLY A 500 15.84 12.04 7.72
N GLY A 501 16.63 12.73 6.92
CA GLY A 501 16.17 13.59 5.82
C GLY A 501 15.97 12.83 4.52
N CYS A 502 15.01 13.27 3.71
CA CYS A 502 14.81 12.85 2.32
C CYS A 502 14.98 14.06 1.41
N THR A 503 15.88 13.98 0.40
CA THR A 503 16.13 15.11 -0.48
C THR A 503 15.98 14.68 -1.94
N PHE A 504 15.05 15.33 -2.66
CA PHE A 504 15.02 15.22 -4.11
C PHE A 504 15.96 16.26 -4.72
N ILE A 505 16.67 15.84 -5.79
CA ILE A 505 17.67 16.63 -6.50
C ILE A 505 17.35 16.55 -7.97
N VAL A 506 16.99 17.67 -8.58
CA VAL A 506 16.64 17.74 -10.02
C VAL A 506 17.78 18.43 -10.77
N LEU A 507 18.40 17.70 -11.71
CA LEU A 507 19.55 18.10 -12.51
C LEU A 507 19.17 18.37 -13.97
#